data_8804ff49af36b9e09d22419885af9764
#
_entry.id   8804ff49af36b9e09d22419885af9764
#
_cell.length_a   1.000
_cell.length_b   1.000
_cell.length_c   1.000
_cell.angle_alpha   90.00
_cell.angle_beta   90.00
_cell.angle_gamma   90.00
#
_symmetry.space_group_name_H-M   'P 1'
#
loop_
_entity.id
_entity.type
_entity.pdbx_description
1 polymer ?
#
loop_
_entity_poly.entity_id
_entity_poly.type
_entity_poly.pdbx_seq_one_letter_code
_entity_poly.pdbx_strand_id
1 'polypeptide(L)'
;VIKKIGKIDKADHILDASGMILFPGFIDAHTHLDMDTGMAHTADDFESGTKAALIQGTTSIIDFATQNKGETLINALENWRHKTNKKCSCDYGFHMAITEWNNEIKSELLTMRESGITSFKLYMAYDNLRLDDGAIYEILKSAKNLGGLVGVHCENGDLIKAYTKMLLEQEQRTPLAHPLSRPDMIEAEAISRFLDIAYMVDVPVHIVHLSTQKGLECIRRARKRGQRVYVETCPQYLLLDEKLYHLKQFESAKYVLSPPLRSKQDQEALWEGIQEGEIQTISTDHCAFNFESQKKIGIDDFTQIPNGIPGIEHRPQLIYSYGV
;
A
#
# COMPACT_ATOMS: atom_id res chain seq x y z
N VAL A 1 25.16 9.74 0.62
CA VAL A 1 24.79 11.16 0.60
C VAL A 1 25.62 11.89 -0.46
N ILE A 2 24.96 12.59 -1.39
CA ILE A 2 25.67 13.44 -2.38
C ILE A 2 26.33 14.62 -1.62
N LYS A 3 27.64 14.68 -1.64
CA LYS A 3 28.40 15.74 -0.94
C LYS A 3 28.70 16.95 -1.83
N LYS A 4 28.90 16.71 -3.14
CA LYS A 4 29.23 17.78 -4.10
C LYS A 4 28.86 17.34 -5.54
N ILE A 5 28.35 18.28 -6.30
CA ILE A 5 28.15 18.15 -7.76
C ILE A 5 29.09 19.15 -8.43
N GLY A 6 29.86 18.73 -9.44
CA GLY A 6 30.82 19.54 -10.18
C GLY A 6 32.19 18.91 -10.26
N LYS A 7 33.21 19.70 -10.69
CA LYS A 7 34.58 19.24 -10.83
C LYS A 7 35.19 18.90 -9.45
N ILE A 8 35.71 17.67 -9.34
CA ILE A 8 36.36 17.17 -8.11
C ILE A 8 37.79 16.78 -8.51
N ASP A 9 38.78 17.38 -7.84
CA ASP A 9 40.19 17.23 -8.20
C ASP A 9 40.82 15.97 -7.57
N LYS A 10 40.26 15.45 -6.49
CA LYS A 10 40.74 14.24 -5.81
C LYS A 10 39.57 13.40 -5.29
N ALA A 11 39.65 12.09 -5.54
CA ALA A 11 38.73 11.10 -5.00
C ALA A 11 39.50 9.81 -4.70
N ASP A 12 39.09 9.09 -3.66
CA ASP A 12 39.68 7.81 -3.28
C ASP A 12 39.30 6.71 -4.29
N HIS A 13 38.08 6.80 -4.83
CA HIS A 13 37.56 5.89 -5.86
C HIS A 13 36.85 6.68 -6.95
N ILE A 14 37.04 6.29 -8.19
CA ILE A 14 36.37 6.87 -9.35
C ILE A 14 35.61 5.75 -10.05
N LEU A 15 34.32 5.97 -10.25
CA LEU A 15 33.46 5.13 -11.07
C LEU A 15 33.11 5.91 -12.35
N ASP A 16 33.49 5.37 -13.49
CA ASP A 16 33.07 5.93 -14.78
C ASP A 16 31.63 5.49 -15.08
N ALA A 17 30.72 6.46 -15.11
CA ALA A 17 29.32 6.28 -15.44
C ALA A 17 28.96 6.86 -16.81
N SER A 18 29.94 6.96 -17.74
CA SER A 18 29.70 7.45 -19.10
C SER A 18 28.63 6.61 -19.80
N GLY A 19 27.62 7.26 -20.37
CA GLY A 19 26.45 6.59 -20.99
C GLY A 19 25.41 6.02 -20.02
N MET A 20 25.57 6.25 -18.74
CA MET A 20 24.60 5.83 -17.71
C MET A 20 23.84 7.02 -17.14
N ILE A 21 22.67 6.76 -16.55
CA ILE A 21 21.89 7.74 -15.78
C ILE A 21 22.05 7.41 -14.31
N LEU A 22 22.50 8.39 -13.52
CA LEU A 22 22.63 8.25 -12.08
C LEU A 22 21.39 8.82 -11.38
N PHE A 23 20.67 7.96 -10.66
CA PHE A 23 19.58 8.36 -9.79
C PHE A 23 20.01 8.46 -8.33
N PRO A 24 19.35 9.31 -7.52
CA PRO A 24 19.40 9.17 -6.07
C PRO A 24 18.79 7.83 -5.67
N GLY A 25 19.14 7.32 -4.48
CA GLY A 25 18.50 6.12 -3.95
C GLY A 25 16.98 6.29 -3.86
N PHE A 26 16.25 5.29 -4.35
CA PHE A 26 14.79 5.32 -4.34
C PHE A 26 14.24 5.05 -2.93
N ILE A 27 13.03 5.55 -2.67
CA ILE A 27 12.27 5.31 -1.45
C ILE A 27 11.03 4.50 -1.83
N ASP A 28 10.79 3.39 -1.14
CA ASP A 28 9.54 2.65 -1.22
C ASP A 28 8.73 2.90 0.06
N ALA A 29 7.67 3.67 -0.07
CA ALA A 29 6.89 4.13 1.08
C ALA A 29 5.71 3.22 1.43
N HIS A 30 5.65 2.00 0.87
CA HIS A 30 4.55 1.07 1.12
C HIS A 30 5.02 -0.38 0.96
N THR A 31 5.36 -1.01 2.08
CA THR A 31 5.79 -2.42 2.13
C THR A 31 5.15 -3.13 3.32
N HIS A 32 5.01 -4.44 3.22
CA HIS A 32 4.48 -5.34 4.25
C HIS A 32 5.43 -6.52 4.45
N LEU A 33 6.55 -6.25 5.11
CA LEU A 33 7.56 -7.26 5.42
C LEU A 33 7.30 -7.88 6.80
N ASP A 34 7.60 -9.17 6.94
CA ASP A 34 7.50 -9.91 8.21
C ASP A 34 6.10 -9.75 8.87
N MET A 35 5.04 -9.74 8.03
CA MET A 35 3.67 -9.48 8.48
C MET A 35 2.88 -10.78 8.55
N ASP A 36 2.19 -11.00 9.68
CA ASP A 36 1.15 -12.02 9.81
C ASP A 36 -0.19 -11.40 9.39
N THR A 37 -0.80 -11.96 8.35
CA THR A 37 -2.12 -11.53 7.86
C THR A 37 -3.29 -12.23 8.55
N GLY A 38 -3.01 -13.14 9.49
CA GLY A 38 -3.99 -14.06 10.09
C GLY A 38 -4.33 -15.26 9.21
N MET A 39 -3.94 -15.23 7.92
CA MET A 39 -4.11 -16.32 6.96
C MET A 39 -2.77 -16.98 6.62
N ALA A 40 -1.75 -16.15 6.41
CA ALA A 40 -0.38 -16.58 6.16
C ALA A 40 0.59 -15.47 6.57
N HIS A 41 1.81 -15.84 6.89
CA HIS A 41 2.90 -14.89 7.09
C HIS A 41 3.52 -14.50 5.74
N THR A 42 3.86 -13.22 5.53
CA THR A 42 4.52 -12.82 4.28
C THR A 42 5.83 -13.57 4.06
N ALA A 43 6.16 -13.87 2.81
CA ALA A 43 7.32 -14.68 2.45
C ALA A 43 8.65 -13.97 2.73
N ASP A 44 8.66 -12.64 2.64
CA ASP A 44 9.82 -11.83 2.91
C ASP A 44 9.77 -11.23 4.32
N ASP A 45 10.85 -11.40 5.05
CA ASP A 45 11.14 -10.67 6.28
C ASP A 45 11.95 -9.39 5.99
N PHE A 46 12.31 -8.63 7.04
CA PHE A 46 13.11 -7.40 6.87
C PHE A 46 14.53 -7.68 6.34
N GLU A 47 15.09 -8.87 6.52
CA GLU A 47 16.40 -9.20 5.97
C GLU A 47 16.32 -9.45 4.46
N SER A 48 15.42 -10.34 4.02
CA SER A 48 15.27 -10.69 2.60
C SER A 48 14.69 -9.52 1.79
N GLY A 49 13.63 -8.89 2.28
CA GLY A 49 12.95 -7.79 1.58
C GLY A 49 13.84 -6.55 1.41
N THR A 50 14.59 -6.14 2.44
CA THR A 50 15.49 -4.97 2.32
C THR A 50 16.73 -5.26 1.47
N LYS A 51 17.21 -6.51 1.42
CA LYS A 51 18.23 -6.92 0.45
C LYS A 51 17.71 -6.81 -0.98
N ALA A 52 16.51 -7.31 -1.25
CA ALA A 52 15.88 -7.21 -2.56
C ALA A 52 15.67 -5.75 -2.98
N ALA A 53 15.21 -4.90 -2.07
CA ALA A 53 15.08 -3.46 -2.30
C ALA A 53 16.41 -2.82 -2.72
N LEU A 54 17.48 -3.09 -1.97
CA LEU A 54 18.78 -2.46 -2.18
C LEU A 54 19.44 -2.88 -3.49
N ILE A 55 19.27 -4.14 -3.93
CA ILE A 55 19.83 -4.67 -5.17
C ILE A 55 19.43 -3.81 -6.38
N GLN A 56 18.22 -3.26 -6.39
CA GLN A 56 17.70 -2.44 -7.49
C GLN A 56 17.62 -0.95 -7.16
N GLY A 57 18.37 -0.51 -6.15
CA GLY A 57 18.58 0.91 -5.86
C GLY A 57 17.52 1.55 -4.95
N THR A 58 16.62 0.78 -4.35
CA THR A 58 15.75 1.29 -3.28
C THR A 58 16.55 1.29 -1.97
N THR A 59 16.93 2.47 -1.51
CA THR A 59 17.82 2.68 -0.35
C THR A 59 17.09 2.98 0.94
N SER A 60 15.78 3.16 0.87
CA SER A 60 14.92 3.39 2.04
C SER A 60 13.56 2.77 1.83
N ILE A 61 13.01 2.17 2.87
CA ILE A 61 11.61 1.68 2.89
C ILE A 61 10.84 2.31 4.04
N ILE A 62 9.52 2.41 3.88
CA ILE A 62 8.61 2.73 4.99
C ILE A 62 7.57 1.62 5.05
N ASP A 63 7.65 0.82 6.11
CA ASP A 63 6.75 -0.31 6.37
C ASP A 63 5.60 0.08 7.32
N PHE A 64 4.65 -0.80 7.54
CA PHE A 64 3.49 -0.53 8.39
C PHE A 64 3.59 -1.28 9.71
N ALA A 65 3.93 -0.57 10.80
CA ALA A 65 3.73 -1.09 12.14
C ALA A 65 2.22 -1.23 12.38
N THR A 66 1.72 -2.47 12.31
CA THR A 66 0.29 -2.76 12.34
C THR A 66 -0.16 -3.17 13.74
N GLN A 67 -1.08 -2.39 14.30
CA GLN A 67 -1.74 -2.71 15.56
C GLN A 67 -2.65 -3.94 15.40
N ASN A 68 -2.56 -4.92 16.28
CA ASN A 68 -3.60 -5.94 16.43
C ASN A 68 -4.76 -5.40 17.28
N LYS A 69 -5.97 -5.92 17.10
CA LYS A 69 -7.10 -5.53 17.97
C LYS A 69 -6.82 -5.91 19.42
N GLY A 70 -7.05 -4.98 20.34
CA GLY A 70 -6.70 -5.12 21.76
C GLY A 70 -5.24 -4.81 22.10
N GLU A 71 -4.43 -4.41 21.12
CA GLU A 71 -3.02 -4.02 21.31
C GLU A 71 -2.89 -2.50 21.36
N THR A 72 -1.91 -1.98 22.11
CA THR A 72 -1.56 -0.55 22.09
C THR A 72 -0.69 -0.21 20.87
N LEU A 73 -0.67 1.07 20.45
CA LEU A 73 0.21 1.52 19.35
C LEU A 73 1.69 1.40 19.76
N ILE A 74 1.98 1.62 21.03
CA ILE A 74 3.34 1.50 21.58
C ILE A 74 3.83 0.06 21.41
N ASN A 75 3.03 -0.92 21.79
CA ASN A 75 3.42 -2.33 21.65
C ASN A 75 3.57 -2.72 20.18
N ALA A 76 2.66 -2.29 19.31
CA ALA A 76 2.77 -2.52 17.87
C ALA A 76 4.08 -1.95 17.32
N LEU A 77 4.45 -0.71 17.67
CA LEU A 77 5.69 -0.09 17.22
C LEU A 77 6.93 -0.85 17.73
N GLU A 78 6.95 -1.25 19.01
CA GLU A 78 8.06 -2.02 19.57
C GLU A 78 8.22 -3.39 18.91
N ASN A 79 7.11 -4.06 18.54
CA ASN A 79 7.15 -5.31 17.79
C ASN A 79 7.84 -5.11 16.43
N TRP A 80 7.50 -4.04 15.68
CA TRP A 80 8.15 -3.75 14.39
C TRP A 80 9.61 -3.34 14.55
N ARG A 81 9.95 -2.57 15.57
CA ARG A 81 11.34 -2.26 15.91
C ARG A 81 12.16 -3.51 16.23
N HIS A 82 11.54 -4.48 16.91
CA HIS A 82 12.21 -5.76 17.19
C HIS A 82 12.45 -6.57 15.91
N LYS A 83 11.44 -6.63 15.01
CA LYS A 83 11.55 -7.32 13.71
C LYS A 83 12.66 -6.74 12.82
N THR A 84 12.87 -5.42 12.86
CA THR A 84 13.88 -4.73 12.03
C THR A 84 15.29 -4.72 12.63
N ASN A 85 15.42 -4.97 13.94
CA ASN A 85 16.69 -4.80 14.66
C ASN A 85 17.81 -5.65 14.07
N LYS A 86 18.85 -4.97 13.53
CA LYS A 86 20.03 -5.56 12.88
C LYS A 86 19.75 -6.44 11.66
N LYS A 87 18.56 -6.37 11.06
CA LYS A 87 18.20 -7.16 9.88
C LYS A 87 18.20 -6.34 8.59
N CYS A 88 17.83 -5.06 8.67
CA CYS A 88 17.67 -4.22 7.49
C CYS A 88 18.99 -3.90 6.80
N SER A 89 19.03 -4.07 5.47
CA SER A 89 20.16 -3.72 4.60
C SER A 89 20.07 -2.30 4.04
N CYS A 90 18.91 -1.64 4.14
CA CYS A 90 18.70 -0.25 3.75
C CYS A 90 18.10 0.55 4.92
N ASP A 91 17.98 1.87 4.77
CA ASP A 91 17.29 2.71 5.73
C ASP A 91 15.81 2.34 5.81
N TYR A 92 15.20 2.49 6.99
CA TYR A 92 13.79 2.17 7.17
C TYR A 92 13.08 3.14 8.11
N GLY A 93 11.77 3.24 7.92
CA GLY A 93 10.84 3.95 8.80
C GLY A 93 9.52 3.20 8.88
N PHE A 94 8.57 3.75 9.66
CA PHE A 94 7.25 3.14 9.81
C PHE A 94 6.12 4.15 9.66
N HIS A 95 5.05 3.71 9.02
CA HIS A 95 3.71 4.20 9.25
C HIS A 95 3.09 3.42 10.40
N MET A 96 2.20 4.05 11.19
CA MET A 96 1.42 3.33 12.19
C MET A 96 0.05 2.96 11.62
N ALA A 97 -0.25 1.68 11.51
CA ALA A 97 -1.57 1.21 11.11
C ALA A 97 -2.47 1.07 12.36
N ILE A 98 -3.56 1.84 12.38
CA ILE A 98 -4.52 1.88 13.48
C ILE A 98 -5.73 1.03 13.08
N THR A 99 -6.05 0.02 13.88
CA THR A 99 -7.13 -0.94 13.61
C THR A 99 -8.24 -0.89 14.65
N GLU A 100 -7.99 -0.22 15.77
CA GLU A 100 -8.94 0.00 16.86
C GLU A 100 -8.84 1.45 17.35
N TRP A 101 -9.97 2.04 17.77
CA TRP A 101 -10.00 3.39 18.25
C TRP A 101 -10.75 3.48 19.58
N ASN A 102 -10.07 3.97 20.60
CA ASN A 102 -10.59 4.23 21.93
C ASN A 102 -9.77 5.35 22.60
N ASN A 103 -10.08 5.70 23.84
CA ASN A 103 -9.38 6.79 24.55
C ASN A 103 -7.92 6.49 24.84
N GLU A 104 -7.56 5.24 25.04
CA GLU A 104 -6.17 4.81 25.26
C GLU A 104 -5.35 5.02 24.00
N ILE A 105 -5.81 4.45 22.87
CA ILE A 105 -5.14 4.61 21.55
C ILE A 105 -5.01 6.09 21.19
N LYS A 106 -6.06 6.89 21.44
CA LYS A 106 -6.02 8.33 21.20
C LYS A 106 -4.91 9.01 21.99
N SER A 107 -4.69 8.62 23.23
CA SER A 107 -3.65 9.21 24.08
C SER A 107 -2.22 8.88 23.61
N GLU A 108 -2.03 7.75 22.92
CA GLU A 108 -0.75 7.30 22.41
C GLU A 108 -0.30 7.98 21.11
N LEU A 109 -1.18 8.68 20.40
CA LEU A 109 -0.80 9.36 19.16
C LEU A 109 0.32 10.38 19.32
N LEU A 110 0.35 11.07 20.46
CA LEU A 110 1.45 12.00 20.77
C LEU A 110 2.76 11.25 20.92
N THR A 111 2.77 10.12 21.63
CA THR A 111 3.94 9.25 21.80
C THR A 111 4.41 8.70 20.43
N MET A 112 3.49 8.35 19.51
CA MET A 112 3.86 7.97 18.15
C MET A 112 4.61 9.11 17.44
N ARG A 113 4.09 10.33 17.50
CA ARG A 113 4.77 11.51 16.92
C ARG A 113 6.16 11.74 17.51
N GLU A 114 6.30 11.68 18.83
CA GLU A 114 7.56 11.83 19.53
C GLU A 114 8.56 10.72 19.19
N SER A 115 8.06 9.54 18.84
CA SER A 115 8.83 8.40 18.34
C SER A 115 9.20 8.51 16.85
N GLY A 116 8.86 9.63 16.17
CA GLY A 116 9.15 9.88 14.76
C GLY A 116 8.07 9.39 13.79
N ILE A 117 6.94 8.84 14.26
CA ILE A 117 5.83 8.40 13.44
C ILE A 117 4.90 9.60 13.18
N THR A 118 4.86 10.05 11.93
CA THR A 118 4.06 11.21 11.50
C THR A 118 2.97 10.85 10.50
N SER A 119 2.85 9.58 10.16
CA SER A 119 1.86 9.07 9.21
C SER A 119 1.16 7.83 9.75
N PHE A 120 -0.14 7.78 9.49
CA PHE A 120 -1.03 6.75 10.01
C PHE A 120 -1.75 6.07 8.85
N LYS A 121 -2.00 4.76 8.96
CA LYS A 121 -2.74 3.97 7.99
C LYS A 121 -4.06 3.50 8.59
N LEU A 122 -5.15 3.66 7.85
CA LEU A 122 -6.47 3.14 8.20
C LEU A 122 -6.97 2.20 7.10
N TYR A 123 -7.94 1.38 7.46
CA TYR A 123 -8.58 0.42 6.56
C TYR A 123 -10.10 0.58 6.62
N MET A 124 -10.75 0.54 5.44
CA MET A 124 -12.22 0.50 5.31
C MET A 124 -12.72 -0.90 4.92
N ALA A 125 -11.80 -1.84 4.72
CA ALA A 125 -12.04 -3.26 4.48
C ALA A 125 -11.24 -4.12 5.47
N TYR A 126 -11.48 -5.44 5.47
CA TYR A 126 -10.90 -6.45 6.38
C TYR A 126 -11.40 -6.33 7.82
N ASP A 127 -12.12 -7.35 8.30
CA ASP A 127 -12.80 -7.32 9.61
C ASP A 127 -11.88 -7.14 10.80
N ASN A 128 -10.66 -7.66 10.71
CA ASN A 128 -9.64 -7.53 11.73
C ASN A 128 -8.92 -6.18 11.71
N LEU A 129 -9.05 -5.37 10.63
CA LEU A 129 -8.32 -4.11 10.46
C LEU A 129 -9.23 -2.89 10.35
N ARG A 130 -10.46 -3.06 9.79
CA ARG A 130 -11.32 -1.93 9.44
C ARG A 130 -11.82 -1.16 10.64
N LEU A 131 -11.98 0.15 10.41
CA LEU A 131 -12.59 1.11 11.31
C LEU A 131 -13.95 1.57 10.76
N ASP A 132 -14.84 1.98 11.62
CA ASP A 132 -16.07 2.68 11.24
C ASP A 132 -15.80 4.16 10.92
N ASP A 133 -16.79 4.81 10.29
CA ASP A 133 -16.66 6.20 9.85
C ASP A 133 -16.49 7.17 11.02
N GLY A 134 -17.06 6.86 12.20
CA GLY A 134 -16.91 7.67 13.43
C GLY A 134 -15.47 7.62 13.95
N ALA A 135 -14.85 6.44 14.00
CA ALA A 135 -13.46 6.28 14.37
C ALA A 135 -12.52 6.98 13.38
N ILE A 136 -12.77 6.82 12.07
CA ILE A 136 -12.02 7.53 11.01
C ILE A 136 -12.07 9.04 11.22
N TYR A 137 -13.27 9.61 11.47
CA TYR A 137 -13.43 11.04 11.72
C TYR A 137 -12.60 11.51 12.93
N GLU A 138 -12.68 10.79 14.05
CA GLU A 138 -11.94 11.16 15.27
C GLU A 138 -10.41 11.02 15.11
N ILE A 139 -9.94 10.01 14.37
CA ILE A 139 -8.52 9.84 14.05
C ILE A 139 -8.03 11.00 13.17
N LEU A 140 -8.78 11.38 12.15
CA LEU A 140 -8.45 12.51 11.29
C LEU A 140 -8.32 13.81 12.07
N LYS A 141 -9.25 14.10 13.01
CA LYS A 141 -9.15 15.25 13.92
C LYS A 141 -7.90 15.21 14.78
N SER A 142 -7.59 14.05 15.33
CA SER A 142 -6.43 13.87 16.21
C SER A 142 -5.13 14.03 15.43
N ALA A 143 -5.03 13.42 14.24
CA ALA A 143 -3.89 13.53 13.34
C ALA A 143 -3.66 14.98 12.86
N LYS A 144 -4.75 15.72 12.53
CA LYS A 144 -4.67 17.15 12.18
C LYS A 144 -3.96 17.96 13.27
N ASN A 145 -4.35 17.78 14.52
CA ASN A 145 -3.78 18.51 15.67
C ASN A 145 -2.28 18.21 15.88
N LEU A 146 -1.84 17.02 15.43
CA LEU A 146 -0.46 16.58 15.52
C LEU A 146 0.36 16.86 14.26
N GLY A 147 -0.26 17.41 13.21
CA GLY A 147 0.39 17.60 11.90
C GLY A 147 0.71 16.29 11.20
N GLY A 148 -0.03 15.22 11.51
CA GLY A 148 0.14 13.90 10.91
C GLY A 148 -0.63 13.76 9.58
N LEU A 149 -0.16 12.85 8.72
CA LEU A 149 -0.83 12.46 7.48
C LEU A 149 -1.52 11.11 7.65
N VAL A 150 -2.76 10.99 7.18
CA VAL A 150 -3.51 9.73 7.24
C VAL A 150 -3.67 9.17 5.83
N GLY A 151 -3.17 7.95 5.64
CA GLY A 151 -3.37 7.12 4.44
C GLY A 151 -4.47 6.09 4.66
N VAL A 152 -5.24 5.76 3.62
CA VAL A 152 -6.36 4.82 3.77
C VAL A 152 -6.42 3.81 2.65
N HIS A 153 -6.58 2.53 3.02
CA HIS A 153 -7.04 1.48 2.12
C HIS A 153 -8.54 1.65 1.89
N CYS A 154 -8.90 2.13 0.71
CA CYS A 154 -10.27 2.48 0.36
C CYS A 154 -10.96 1.38 -0.45
N GLU A 155 -11.50 0.38 0.20
CA GLU A 155 -12.47 -0.55 -0.36
C GLU A 155 -13.65 -0.70 0.62
N ASN A 156 -14.89 -0.77 0.12
CA ASN A 156 -16.07 -0.96 0.96
C ASN A 156 -16.17 -2.41 1.46
N GLY A 157 -15.74 -2.65 2.71
CA GLY A 157 -15.69 -3.99 3.29
C GLY A 157 -17.05 -4.69 3.41
N ASP A 158 -18.15 -3.96 3.61
CA ASP A 158 -19.47 -4.56 3.70
C ASP A 158 -19.98 -5.03 2.34
N LEU A 159 -19.72 -4.27 1.28
CA LEU A 159 -20.04 -4.68 -0.08
C LEU A 159 -19.17 -5.86 -0.53
N ILE A 160 -17.87 -5.87 -0.20
CA ILE A 160 -16.99 -7.03 -0.46
C ILE A 160 -17.58 -8.30 0.16
N LYS A 161 -18.03 -8.25 1.41
CA LYS A 161 -18.68 -9.39 2.07
C LYS A 161 -19.93 -9.85 1.34
N ALA A 162 -20.78 -8.90 0.94
CA ALA A 162 -22.02 -9.23 0.23
C ALA A 162 -21.75 -9.88 -1.12
N TYR A 163 -20.81 -9.35 -1.92
CA TYR A 163 -20.39 -9.94 -3.18
C TYR A 163 -19.72 -11.30 -2.99
N THR A 164 -18.82 -11.43 -2.01
CA THR A 164 -18.17 -12.71 -1.69
C THR A 164 -19.20 -13.78 -1.35
N LYS A 165 -20.18 -13.46 -0.49
CA LYS A 165 -21.26 -14.39 -0.13
C LYS A 165 -22.05 -14.82 -1.35
N MET A 166 -22.46 -13.88 -2.20
CA MET A 166 -23.19 -14.15 -3.44
C MET A 166 -22.41 -15.09 -4.37
N LEU A 167 -21.10 -14.84 -4.55
CA LEU A 167 -20.25 -15.66 -5.43
C LEU A 167 -20.08 -17.09 -4.87
N LEU A 168 -19.93 -17.26 -3.56
CA LEU A 168 -19.86 -18.56 -2.93
C LEU A 168 -21.18 -19.34 -3.03
N GLU A 169 -22.32 -18.67 -2.91
CA GLU A 169 -23.66 -19.27 -3.15
C GLU A 169 -23.84 -19.71 -4.62
N GLN A 170 -23.16 -19.07 -5.56
CA GLN A 170 -23.09 -19.45 -6.98
C GLN A 170 -21.97 -20.47 -7.27
N GLU A 171 -21.37 -21.06 -6.27
CA GLU A 171 -20.25 -22.01 -6.39
C GLU A 171 -19.01 -21.48 -7.13
N GLN A 172 -18.86 -20.12 -7.22
CA GLN A 172 -17.69 -19.50 -7.81
C GLN A 172 -16.57 -19.42 -6.79
N ARG A 173 -15.63 -20.37 -6.86
CA ARG A 173 -14.55 -20.54 -5.88
C ARG A 173 -13.15 -20.34 -6.43
N THR A 174 -13.03 -20.14 -7.76
CA THR A 174 -11.73 -19.95 -8.42
C THR A 174 -11.14 -18.57 -8.14
N PRO A 175 -9.84 -18.34 -8.39
CA PRO A 175 -9.22 -17.02 -8.21
C PRO A 175 -9.91 -15.89 -8.99
N LEU A 176 -10.62 -16.20 -10.09
CA LEU A 176 -11.41 -15.21 -10.84
C LEU A 176 -12.53 -14.58 -10.00
N ALA A 177 -13.05 -15.28 -9.00
CA ALA A 177 -14.07 -14.73 -8.11
C ALA A 177 -13.53 -13.59 -7.23
N HIS A 178 -12.21 -13.50 -7.01
CA HIS A 178 -11.61 -12.44 -6.22
C HIS A 178 -11.87 -11.03 -6.82
N PRO A 179 -11.51 -10.71 -8.06
CA PRO A 179 -11.84 -9.39 -8.64
C PRO A 179 -13.34 -9.18 -8.80
N LEU A 180 -14.13 -10.23 -9.03
CA LEU A 180 -15.60 -10.12 -9.11
C LEU A 180 -16.23 -9.74 -7.75
N SER A 181 -15.60 -10.10 -6.64
CA SER A 181 -16.03 -9.67 -5.29
C SER A 181 -15.66 -8.23 -4.98
N ARG A 182 -14.81 -7.59 -5.81
CA ARG A 182 -14.23 -6.26 -5.59
C ARG A 182 -14.30 -5.38 -6.85
N PRO A 183 -15.50 -5.16 -7.44
CA PRO A 183 -15.63 -4.29 -8.60
C PRO A 183 -15.10 -2.87 -8.32
N ASP A 184 -14.75 -2.15 -9.36
CA ASP A 184 -14.17 -0.82 -9.33
C ASP A 184 -14.96 0.21 -8.48
N MET A 185 -16.30 0.07 -8.48
CA MET A 185 -17.17 0.93 -7.67
C MET A 185 -16.98 0.76 -6.17
N ILE A 186 -16.48 -0.38 -5.70
CA ILE A 186 -16.20 -0.61 -4.27
C ILE A 186 -15.04 0.29 -3.79
N GLU A 187 -14.03 0.47 -4.61
CA GLU A 187 -12.94 1.42 -4.34
C GLU A 187 -13.43 2.87 -4.46
N ALA A 188 -14.12 3.20 -5.54
CA ALA A 188 -14.59 4.56 -5.81
C ALA A 188 -15.57 5.08 -4.73
N GLU A 189 -16.50 4.23 -4.25
CA GLU A 189 -17.41 4.57 -3.15
C GLU A 189 -16.63 4.85 -1.87
N ALA A 190 -15.72 3.96 -1.49
CA ALA A 190 -14.94 4.12 -0.28
C ALA A 190 -14.06 5.37 -0.32
N ILE A 191 -13.42 5.66 -1.46
CA ILE A 191 -12.67 6.92 -1.67
C ILE A 191 -13.58 8.13 -1.50
N SER A 192 -14.75 8.15 -2.14
CA SER A 192 -15.67 9.29 -2.05
C SER A 192 -16.11 9.53 -0.60
N ARG A 193 -16.53 8.49 0.10
CA ARG A 193 -16.96 8.55 1.50
C ARG A 193 -15.83 9.02 2.43
N PHE A 194 -14.64 8.48 2.28
CA PHE A 194 -13.48 8.90 3.06
C PHE A 194 -13.12 10.37 2.82
N LEU A 195 -13.14 10.82 1.55
CA LEU A 195 -12.85 12.22 1.20
C LEU A 195 -13.92 13.18 1.75
N ASP A 196 -15.18 12.77 1.82
CA ASP A 196 -16.24 13.57 2.46
C ASP A 196 -16.02 13.70 3.97
N ILE A 197 -15.62 12.63 4.66
CA ILE A 197 -15.23 12.69 6.08
C ILE A 197 -14.01 13.61 6.28
N ALA A 198 -12.99 13.48 5.44
CA ALA A 198 -11.80 14.32 5.50
C ALA A 198 -12.10 15.80 5.23
N TYR A 199 -13.06 16.09 4.34
CA TYR A 199 -13.53 17.45 4.08
C TYR A 199 -14.14 18.10 5.32
N MET A 200 -14.97 17.38 6.07
CA MET A 200 -15.56 17.88 7.32
C MET A 200 -14.51 18.23 8.38
N VAL A 201 -13.37 17.53 8.36
CA VAL A 201 -12.26 17.80 9.29
C VAL A 201 -11.33 18.89 8.75
N ASP A 202 -11.36 19.16 7.46
CA ASP A 202 -10.41 20.05 6.76
C ASP A 202 -8.95 19.65 7.01
N VAL A 203 -8.58 18.45 6.56
CA VAL A 203 -7.25 17.86 6.75
C VAL A 203 -6.74 17.26 5.44
N PRO A 204 -5.43 17.38 5.14
CA PRO A 204 -4.83 16.66 4.02
C PRO A 204 -4.83 15.15 4.30
N VAL A 205 -5.08 14.37 3.25
CA VAL A 205 -5.15 12.90 3.34
C VAL A 205 -4.39 12.24 2.18
N HIS A 206 -4.13 10.95 2.32
CA HIS A 206 -3.43 10.13 1.34
C HIS A 206 -4.29 8.93 0.92
N ILE A 207 -4.61 8.83 -0.36
CA ILE A 207 -5.19 7.62 -0.94
C ILE A 207 -4.04 6.74 -1.39
N VAL A 208 -3.87 5.59 -0.73
CA VAL A 208 -2.79 4.64 -1.06
C VAL A 208 -3.25 3.68 -2.16
N HIS A 209 -2.31 3.11 -2.90
CA HIS A 209 -2.50 2.04 -3.91
C HIS A 209 -3.78 2.20 -4.78
N LEU A 210 -4.06 3.42 -5.24
CA LEU A 210 -5.19 3.68 -6.16
C LEU A 210 -5.10 2.78 -7.39
N SER A 211 -6.19 2.09 -7.70
CA SER A 211 -6.23 1.10 -8.79
C SER A 211 -7.20 1.44 -9.93
N THR A 212 -8.14 2.38 -9.74
CA THR A 212 -9.23 2.61 -10.69
C THR A 212 -9.32 4.05 -11.21
N GLN A 213 -9.77 4.19 -12.47
CA GLN A 213 -10.17 5.48 -13.06
C GLN A 213 -11.26 6.14 -12.22
N LYS A 214 -12.29 5.39 -11.81
CA LYS A 214 -13.42 5.93 -11.02
C LYS A 214 -12.96 6.49 -9.67
N GLY A 215 -11.98 5.86 -9.03
CA GLY A 215 -11.35 6.38 -7.81
C GLY A 215 -10.62 7.71 -8.06
N LEU A 216 -9.86 7.80 -9.17
CA LEU A 216 -9.18 9.03 -9.57
C LEU A 216 -10.18 10.16 -9.85
N GLU A 217 -11.33 9.87 -10.47
CA GLU A 217 -12.40 10.85 -10.68
C GLU A 217 -13.00 11.37 -9.35
N CYS A 218 -13.15 10.52 -8.34
CA CYS A 218 -13.56 10.95 -7.00
C CYS A 218 -12.55 11.92 -6.39
N ILE A 219 -11.26 11.64 -6.54
CA ILE A 219 -10.17 12.50 -6.07
C ILE A 219 -10.16 13.84 -6.82
N ARG A 220 -10.31 13.83 -8.14
CA ARG A 220 -10.43 15.05 -8.97
C ARG A 220 -11.57 15.94 -8.48
N ARG A 221 -12.75 15.36 -8.16
CA ARG A 221 -13.89 16.11 -7.59
C ARG A 221 -13.57 16.73 -6.22
N ALA A 222 -12.90 15.98 -5.34
CA ALA A 222 -12.48 16.45 -4.04
C ALA A 222 -11.47 17.62 -4.15
N ARG A 223 -10.49 17.51 -5.02
CA ARG A 223 -9.51 18.58 -5.28
C ARG A 223 -10.15 19.85 -5.86
N LYS A 224 -11.16 19.70 -6.75
CA LYS A 224 -11.92 20.85 -7.29
C LYS A 224 -12.65 21.66 -6.21
N ARG A 225 -13.04 21.03 -5.09
CA ARG A 225 -13.63 21.73 -3.92
C ARG A 225 -12.58 22.19 -2.88
N GLY A 226 -11.29 22.14 -3.24
CA GLY A 226 -10.19 22.68 -2.43
C GLY A 226 -9.53 21.68 -1.47
N GLN A 227 -9.87 20.38 -1.50
CA GLN A 227 -9.23 19.40 -0.64
C GLN A 227 -7.79 19.11 -1.08
N ARG A 228 -6.90 18.95 -0.10
CA ARG A 228 -5.54 18.48 -0.31
C ARG A 228 -5.51 16.96 -0.20
N VAL A 229 -5.40 16.28 -1.34
CA VAL A 229 -5.39 14.83 -1.44
C VAL A 229 -4.10 14.40 -2.13
N TYR A 230 -3.27 13.64 -1.43
CA TYR A 230 -2.13 12.94 -2.01
C TYR A 230 -2.59 11.58 -2.49
N VAL A 231 -1.94 11.07 -3.54
CA VAL A 231 -2.33 9.81 -4.18
C VAL A 231 -1.10 8.97 -4.47
N GLU A 232 -1.21 7.71 -4.15
CA GLU A 232 -0.25 6.67 -4.48
C GLU A 232 -0.88 5.64 -5.41
N THR A 233 -0.11 5.14 -6.36
CA THR A 233 -0.41 3.91 -7.10
C THR A 233 0.77 2.95 -7.05
N CYS A 234 0.64 1.78 -7.68
CA CYS A 234 1.67 0.76 -7.65
C CYS A 234 1.97 0.23 -9.06
N PRO A 235 3.19 -0.30 -9.32
CA PRO A 235 3.57 -0.82 -10.63
C PRO A 235 2.61 -1.87 -11.18
N GLN A 236 2.03 -2.71 -10.33
CA GLN A 236 1.07 -3.74 -10.72
C GLN A 236 -0.18 -3.15 -11.36
N TYR A 237 -0.69 -2.00 -10.89
CA TYR A 237 -1.85 -1.33 -11.48
C TYR A 237 -1.51 -0.57 -12.76
N LEU A 238 -0.25 -0.31 -13.02
CA LEU A 238 0.25 0.37 -14.21
C LEU A 238 0.61 -0.58 -15.34
N LEU A 239 0.96 -1.85 -15.02
CA LEU A 239 1.59 -2.76 -15.98
C LEU A 239 0.85 -4.09 -16.14
N LEU A 240 0.08 -4.54 -15.13
CA LEU A 240 -0.69 -5.77 -15.16
C LEU A 240 -2.18 -5.46 -15.28
N ASP A 241 -2.97 -6.35 -15.90
CA ASP A 241 -4.41 -6.17 -16.07
C ASP A 241 -5.21 -7.41 -15.64
N GLU A 242 -6.52 -7.25 -15.54
CA GLU A 242 -7.47 -8.27 -15.09
C GLU A 242 -7.49 -9.55 -15.92
N LYS A 243 -6.93 -9.54 -17.16
CA LYS A 243 -6.82 -10.75 -18.00
C LYS A 243 -6.00 -11.84 -17.33
N LEU A 244 -5.10 -11.49 -16.41
CA LEU A 244 -4.31 -12.45 -15.66
C LEU A 244 -5.15 -13.33 -14.73
N TYR A 245 -6.36 -12.92 -14.37
CA TYR A 245 -7.29 -13.76 -13.62
C TYR A 245 -7.92 -14.90 -14.45
N HIS A 246 -7.75 -14.88 -15.78
CA HIS A 246 -8.21 -15.95 -16.68
C HIS A 246 -7.15 -17.03 -16.97
N LEU A 247 -5.99 -16.95 -16.34
CA LEU A 247 -4.95 -17.98 -16.46
C LEU A 247 -5.43 -19.32 -15.90
N LYS A 248 -5.02 -20.41 -16.56
CA LYS A 248 -5.46 -21.78 -16.24
C LYS A 248 -4.67 -22.38 -15.08
N GLN A 249 -5.11 -23.53 -14.56
CA GLN A 249 -4.40 -24.37 -13.58
C GLN A 249 -4.01 -23.63 -12.28
N PHE A 250 -4.87 -22.76 -11.78
CA PHE A 250 -4.63 -21.97 -10.58
C PHE A 250 -3.52 -20.90 -10.72
N GLU A 251 -2.90 -20.72 -11.88
CA GLU A 251 -1.85 -19.74 -12.13
C GLU A 251 -2.30 -18.29 -11.83
N SER A 252 -3.59 -18.02 -12.02
CA SER A 252 -4.21 -16.72 -11.72
C SER A 252 -4.16 -16.35 -10.24
N ALA A 253 -4.00 -17.30 -9.32
CA ALA A 253 -3.83 -17.03 -7.89
C ALA A 253 -2.55 -16.26 -7.57
N LYS A 254 -1.54 -16.32 -8.44
CA LYS A 254 -0.31 -15.50 -8.32
C LYS A 254 -0.60 -14.01 -8.31
N TYR A 255 -1.72 -13.59 -8.93
CA TYR A 255 -2.13 -12.20 -9.12
C TYR A 255 -3.26 -11.76 -8.18
N VAL A 256 -3.63 -12.59 -7.21
CA VAL A 256 -4.62 -12.21 -6.19
C VAL A 256 -3.99 -11.24 -5.21
N LEU A 257 -4.51 -10.00 -5.21
CA LEU A 257 -4.09 -8.87 -4.36
C LEU A 257 -5.28 -7.94 -4.13
N SER A 258 -5.19 -7.00 -3.22
CA SER A 258 -6.27 -6.05 -2.90
C SER A 258 -5.75 -4.62 -2.74
N PRO A 259 -6.29 -3.67 -3.53
CA PRO A 259 -7.30 -3.86 -4.59
C PRO A 259 -6.87 -4.80 -5.70
N PRO A 260 -7.79 -5.46 -6.44
CA PRO A 260 -7.41 -6.36 -7.53
C PRO A 260 -6.89 -5.60 -8.75
N LEU A 261 -6.22 -6.33 -9.67
CA LEU A 261 -5.87 -5.80 -10.98
C LEU A 261 -7.14 -5.37 -11.74
N ARG A 262 -7.02 -4.33 -12.53
CA ARG A 262 -8.12 -3.67 -13.21
C ARG A 262 -8.00 -3.77 -14.73
N SER A 263 -8.91 -3.09 -15.42
CA SER A 263 -8.96 -3.03 -16.87
C SER A 263 -7.78 -2.24 -17.47
N LYS A 264 -7.58 -2.37 -18.78
CA LYS A 264 -6.61 -1.55 -19.52
C LYS A 264 -6.96 -0.06 -19.45
N GLN A 265 -8.24 0.28 -19.42
CA GLN A 265 -8.72 1.66 -19.32
C GLN A 265 -8.32 2.28 -17.96
N ASP A 266 -8.39 1.51 -16.88
CA ASP A 266 -7.91 1.97 -15.57
C ASP A 266 -6.41 2.24 -15.59
N GLN A 267 -5.61 1.35 -16.21
CA GLN A 267 -4.17 1.57 -16.37
C GLN A 267 -3.85 2.87 -17.10
N GLU A 268 -4.52 3.11 -18.24
CA GLU A 268 -4.32 4.32 -19.05
C GLU A 268 -4.65 5.57 -18.24
N ALA A 269 -5.76 5.56 -17.48
CA ALA A 269 -6.14 6.67 -16.60
C ALA A 269 -5.12 6.92 -15.48
N LEU A 270 -4.51 5.87 -14.91
CA LEU A 270 -3.48 6.02 -13.89
C LEU A 270 -2.17 6.60 -14.47
N TRP A 271 -1.74 6.16 -15.66
CA TRP A 271 -0.59 6.74 -16.34
C TRP A 271 -0.81 8.21 -16.69
N GLU A 272 -1.99 8.56 -17.19
CA GLU A 272 -2.38 9.95 -17.42
C GLU A 272 -2.33 10.77 -16.11
N GLY A 273 -2.87 10.23 -15.02
CA GLY A 273 -2.84 10.85 -13.70
C GLY A 273 -1.42 11.07 -13.16
N ILE A 274 -0.46 10.18 -13.48
CA ILE A 274 0.96 10.39 -13.16
C ILE A 274 1.54 11.52 -14.00
N GLN A 275 1.29 11.51 -15.31
CA GLN A 275 1.80 12.51 -16.24
C GLN A 275 1.28 13.93 -15.90
N GLU A 276 0.03 14.05 -15.48
CA GLU A 276 -0.59 15.30 -15.06
C GLU A 276 -0.23 15.71 -13.61
N GLY A 277 0.56 14.90 -12.88
CA GLY A 277 0.93 15.16 -11.48
C GLY A 277 -0.21 14.97 -10.49
N GLU A 278 -1.27 14.30 -10.88
CA GLU A 278 -2.40 13.97 -10.00
C GLU A 278 -2.10 12.81 -9.06
N ILE A 279 -1.19 11.92 -9.46
CA ILE A 279 -0.64 10.82 -8.64
C ILE A 279 0.81 11.18 -8.32
N GLN A 280 1.13 11.35 -7.03
CA GLN A 280 2.40 11.89 -6.58
C GLN A 280 3.44 10.83 -6.25
N THR A 281 3.01 9.61 -5.90
CA THR A 281 3.91 8.55 -5.46
C THR A 281 3.58 7.22 -6.14
N ILE A 282 4.64 6.43 -6.38
CA ILE A 282 4.53 5.06 -6.87
C ILE A 282 5.30 4.18 -5.90
N SER A 283 4.59 3.45 -5.05
CA SER A 283 5.13 2.49 -4.09
C SER A 283 4.82 1.06 -4.54
N THR A 284 5.32 0.05 -3.85
CA THR A 284 5.10 -1.33 -4.31
C THR A 284 3.87 -1.99 -3.73
N ASP A 285 3.51 -1.65 -2.52
CA ASP A 285 2.58 -2.46 -1.71
C ASP A 285 3.06 -3.92 -1.64
N HIS A 286 4.39 -4.09 -1.48
CA HIS A 286 5.03 -5.40 -1.47
C HIS A 286 4.51 -6.24 -0.31
N CYS A 287 3.80 -7.29 -0.67
CA CYS A 287 3.20 -8.25 0.26
C CYS A 287 3.28 -9.65 -0.40
N ALA A 288 4.47 -10.27 -0.34
CA ALA A 288 4.76 -11.47 -1.10
C ALA A 288 4.30 -12.74 -0.40
N PHE A 289 3.82 -13.69 -1.19
CA PHE A 289 3.46 -15.03 -0.73
C PHE A 289 3.96 -16.08 -1.71
N ASN A 290 4.54 -17.15 -1.19
CA ASN A 290 4.99 -18.29 -1.98
C ASN A 290 3.80 -18.98 -2.66
N PHE A 291 3.91 -19.26 -3.96
CA PHE A 291 2.82 -19.87 -4.72
C PHE A 291 2.46 -21.27 -4.22
N GLU A 292 3.47 -22.14 -4.09
CA GLU A 292 3.26 -23.55 -3.74
C GLU A 292 2.76 -23.76 -2.31
N SER A 293 3.31 -23.04 -1.34
CA SER A 293 3.04 -23.28 0.08
C SER A 293 2.00 -22.32 0.69
N GLN A 294 1.73 -21.17 0.05
CA GLN A 294 0.87 -20.14 0.62
C GLN A 294 -0.32 -19.81 -0.29
N LYS A 295 -0.11 -19.42 -1.56
CA LYS A 295 -1.25 -19.11 -2.46
C LYS A 295 -2.16 -20.32 -2.65
N LYS A 296 -1.61 -21.53 -2.71
CA LYS A 296 -2.37 -22.79 -2.85
C LYS A 296 -3.21 -23.17 -1.62
N ILE A 297 -3.10 -22.47 -0.50
CA ILE A 297 -4.05 -22.61 0.63
C ILE A 297 -5.49 -22.39 0.14
N GLY A 298 -5.69 -21.46 -0.79
CA GLY A 298 -6.98 -21.14 -1.37
C GLY A 298 -7.35 -21.91 -2.63
N ILE A 299 -6.78 -23.09 -2.89
CA ILE A 299 -7.01 -23.83 -4.15
C ILE A 299 -8.48 -24.21 -4.38
N ASP A 300 -9.22 -24.47 -3.30
CA ASP A 300 -10.63 -24.84 -3.32
C ASP A 300 -11.57 -23.67 -2.96
N ASP A 301 -11.01 -22.55 -2.50
CA ASP A 301 -11.79 -21.37 -2.08
C ASP A 301 -10.96 -20.10 -2.21
N PHE A 302 -11.35 -19.24 -3.15
CA PHE A 302 -10.65 -17.99 -3.43
C PHE A 302 -10.51 -17.07 -2.22
N THR A 303 -11.41 -17.18 -1.23
CA THR A 303 -11.36 -16.38 0.01
C THR A 303 -10.18 -16.73 0.90
N GLN A 304 -9.57 -17.90 0.68
CA GLN A 304 -8.41 -18.40 1.42
C GLN A 304 -7.08 -18.13 0.68
N ILE A 305 -7.11 -17.45 -0.46
CA ILE A 305 -5.88 -17.07 -1.16
C ILE A 305 -5.29 -15.84 -0.47
N PRO A 306 -4.09 -15.88 0.11
CA PRO A 306 -3.45 -14.70 0.68
C PRO A 306 -3.32 -13.59 -0.36
N ASN A 307 -3.80 -12.38 -0.01
CA ASN A 307 -3.81 -11.22 -0.91
C ASN A 307 -2.49 -10.49 -0.87
N GLY A 308 -1.82 -10.36 -2.01
CA GLY A 308 -0.58 -9.62 -2.13
C GLY A 308 0.36 -10.23 -3.17
N ILE A 309 1.23 -9.40 -3.72
CA ILE A 309 2.24 -9.78 -4.71
C ILE A 309 3.58 -9.09 -4.41
N PRO A 310 4.71 -9.63 -4.92
CA PRO A 310 6.01 -8.97 -4.80
C PRO A 310 6.13 -7.76 -5.76
N GLY A 311 6.98 -6.79 -5.40
CA GLY A 311 7.24 -5.62 -6.24
C GLY A 311 8.49 -4.83 -5.85
N ILE A 312 9.01 -5.02 -4.64
CA ILE A 312 10.07 -4.20 -4.03
C ILE A 312 11.37 -4.17 -4.85
N GLU A 313 11.71 -5.30 -5.51
CA GLU A 313 12.92 -5.42 -6.31
C GLU A 313 12.81 -4.68 -7.65
N HIS A 314 11.65 -4.69 -8.31
CA HIS A 314 11.56 -4.32 -9.72
C HIS A 314 10.98 -2.92 -9.98
N ARG A 315 10.40 -2.26 -8.99
CA ARG A 315 9.69 -0.97 -9.15
C ARG A 315 10.49 0.09 -9.91
N PRO A 316 11.73 0.43 -9.54
CA PRO A 316 12.43 1.54 -10.19
C PRO A 316 12.66 1.28 -11.69
N GLN A 317 13.09 0.07 -12.04
CA GLN A 317 13.36 -0.31 -13.43
C GLN A 317 12.10 -0.33 -14.28
N LEU A 318 11.00 -0.91 -13.74
CA LEU A 318 9.73 -0.98 -14.45
C LEU A 318 9.17 0.42 -14.71
N ILE A 319 9.18 1.28 -13.71
CA ILE A 319 8.65 2.65 -13.86
C ILE A 319 9.51 3.47 -14.81
N TYR A 320 10.84 3.35 -14.75
CA TYR A 320 11.70 4.01 -15.71
C TYR A 320 11.50 3.49 -17.15
N SER A 321 11.43 2.16 -17.33
CA SER A 321 11.34 1.56 -18.67
C SER A 321 10.00 1.80 -19.39
N TYR A 322 8.93 1.97 -18.65
CA TYR A 322 7.57 2.12 -19.20
C TYR A 322 7.01 3.53 -19.05
N GLY A 323 7.57 4.36 -18.19
CA GLY A 323 7.05 5.69 -17.86
C GLY A 323 7.90 6.86 -18.36
N VAL A 324 9.10 6.61 -18.90
CA VAL A 324 10.03 7.66 -19.37
C VAL A 324 10.37 7.50 -20.85
#